data_f53306df1e7be37365373aa49cdc00d8
#
_entry.id   f53306df1e7be37365373aa49cdc00d8
#
_cell.length_a   1.000
_cell.length_b   1.000
_cell.length_c   1.000
_cell.angle_alpha   90.00
_cell.angle_beta   90.00
_cell.angle_gamma   90.00
#
_symmetry.space_group_name_H-M   'P 1'
#
loop_
_entity.id
_entity.type
_entity.pdbx_description
1 polymer ?
#
loop_
_entity_poly.entity_id
_entity_poly.type
_entity_poly.pdbx_seq_one_letter_code
_entity_poly.pdbx_strand_id
1 'polypeptide(L)'
;DYSKEHKVYEPDEQTKAMMARMAAYDKTIGELEVQQQAASAQFGSVSSQLGEQNANALKYSMSDNDVVTALRNKIVAKEVELVKLRQLYTEEHPDVITAKNELQSLQQNVSDEVATAVASGVVPLNSTQGSLVTQRYQAATAMAVAKASAAEVKALQQQADSDMEQLADDALGYLKLERDAKIKQEVHAELVKQVETAKIQQAMESMDIQVLDPASMPKEDKPTGPRKKLIAAIGLVIGCMISLGYSLIIYKRES
;
A
#
# COMPACT_ATOMS: atom_id res chain seq x y z
N ASP A 1 12.97 -13.48 10.26
CA ASP A 1 12.93 -14.73 9.48
C ASP A 1 11.53 -15.01 8.91
N TYR A 2 10.45 -14.92 9.71
CA TYR A 2 9.06 -15.16 9.25
C TYR A 2 8.68 -14.35 8.01
N SER A 3 8.96 -13.04 8.00
CA SER A 3 8.65 -12.17 6.85
C SER A 3 9.34 -12.59 5.55
N LYS A 4 10.57 -13.13 5.64
CA LYS A 4 11.32 -13.62 4.47
C LYS A 4 10.79 -14.95 3.97
N GLU A 5 10.39 -15.83 4.87
CA GLU A 5 9.87 -17.17 4.58
C GLU A 5 8.48 -17.06 3.90
N HIS A 6 7.61 -16.24 4.46
CA HIS A 6 6.23 -16.04 3.98
C HIS A 6 6.06 -14.86 3.03
N LYS A 7 7.14 -14.09 2.74
CA LYS A 7 7.15 -12.91 1.87
C LYS A 7 6.16 -11.81 2.30
N VAL A 8 5.85 -11.73 3.60
CA VAL A 8 4.96 -10.71 4.18
C VAL A 8 5.81 -9.63 4.82
N TYR A 9 5.78 -8.44 4.23
CA TYR A 9 6.56 -7.29 4.71
C TYR A 9 5.66 -6.14 5.17
N GLU A 10 4.67 -5.79 4.34
CA GLU A 10 3.68 -4.74 4.59
C GLU A 10 2.28 -5.29 4.23
N PRO A 11 1.63 -6.03 5.15
CA PRO A 11 0.38 -6.75 4.86
C PRO A 11 -0.73 -5.86 4.28
N ASP A 12 -0.88 -4.63 4.79
CA ASP A 12 -1.91 -3.70 4.35
C ASP A 12 -1.71 -3.25 2.90
N GLU A 13 -0.46 -2.94 2.51
CA GLU A 13 -0.14 -2.54 1.14
C GLU A 13 -0.22 -3.73 0.17
N GLN A 14 0.21 -4.90 0.61
CA GLN A 14 0.07 -6.13 -0.18
C GLN A 14 -1.40 -6.49 -0.41
N THR A 15 -2.25 -6.37 0.61
CA THR A 15 -3.70 -6.59 0.51
C THR A 15 -4.36 -5.59 -0.44
N LYS A 16 -4.03 -4.29 -0.35
CA LYS A 16 -4.53 -3.27 -1.29
C LYS A 16 -4.13 -3.56 -2.73
N ALA A 17 -2.87 -3.93 -2.95
CA ALA A 17 -2.37 -4.28 -4.29
C ALA A 17 -3.11 -5.51 -4.85
N MET A 18 -3.37 -6.52 -4.03
CA MET A 18 -4.11 -7.72 -4.42
C MET A 18 -5.57 -7.39 -4.76
N MET A 19 -6.26 -6.58 -3.94
CA MET A 19 -7.63 -6.12 -4.23
C MET A 19 -7.70 -5.31 -5.52
N ALA A 20 -6.73 -4.44 -5.78
CA ALA A 20 -6.66 -3.68 -7.03
C ALA A 20 -6.49 -4.61 -8.24
N ARG A 21 -5.68 -5.66 -8.11
CA ARG A 21 -5.49 -6.68 -9.14
C ARG A 21 -6.78 -7.46 -9.41
N MET A 22 -7.50 -7.87 -8.37
CA MET A 22 -8.79 -8.55 -8.50
C MET A 22 -9.83 -7.68 -9.19
N ALA A 23 -9.95 -6.43 -8.79
CA ALA A 23 -10.85 -5.47 -9.44
C ALA A 23 -10.51 -5.26 -10.94
N ALA A 24 -9.22 -5.30 -11.30
CA ALA A 24 -8.80 -5.25 -12.70
C ALA A 24 -9.19 -6.51 -13.48
N TYR A 25 -9.12 -7.69 -12.86
CA TYR A 25 -9.62 -8.93 -13.48
C TYR A 25 -11.13 -8.88 -13.68
N ASP A 26 -11.91 -8.49 -12.64
CA ASP A 26 -13.37 -8.35 -12.75
C ASP A 26 -13.78 -7.41 -13.89
N LYS A 27 -13.12 -6.26 -13.97
CA LYS A 27 -13.35 -5.32 -15.07
C LYS A 27 -13.08 -5.95 -16.43
N THR A 28 -11.94 -6.63 -16.57
CA THR A 28 -11.56 -7.27 -17.85
C THR A 28 -12.53 -8.39 -18.24
N ILE A 29 -12.96 -9.22 -17.28
CA ILE A 29 -13.96 -10.26 -17.50
C ILE A 29 -15.27 -9.63 -18.00
N GLY A 30 -15.74 -8.56 -17.33
CA GLY A 30 -16.94 -7.84 -17.74
C GLY A 30 -16.83 -7.25 -19.17
N GLU A 31 -15.69 -6.68 -19.53
CA GLU A 31 -15.42 -6.16 -20.89
C GLU A 31 -15.46 -7.30 -21.93
N LEU A 32 -14.85 -8.45 -21.64
CA LEU A 32 -14.83 -9.61 -22.50
C LEU A 32 -16.22 -10.25 -22.66
N GLU A 33 -17.02 -10.28 -21.60
CA GLU A 33 -18.42 -10.74 -21.65
C GLU A 33 -19.29 -9.82 -22.53
N VAL A 34 -19.12 -8.50 -22.43
CA VAL A 34 -19.78 -7.54 -23.32
C VAL A 34 -19.35 -7.75 -24.78
N GLN A 35 -18.07 -7.95 -25.02
CA GLN A 35 -17.56 -8.27 -26.39
C GLN A 35 -18.13 -9.58 -26.91
N GLN A 36 -18.19 -10.62 -26.09
CA GLN A 36 -18.81 -11.90 -26.45
C GLN A 36 -20.28 -11.72 -26.81
N GLN A 37 -21.03 -10.95 -26.01
CA GLN A 37 -22.45 -10.70 -26.27
C GLN A 37 -22.67 -9.89 -27.56
N ALA A 38 -21.86 -8.85 -27.78
CA ALA A 38 -21.90 -8.05 -29.02
C ALA A 38 -21.59 -8.91 -30.26
N ALA A 39 -20.55 -9.74 -30.18
CA ALA A 39 -20.18 -10.65 -31.26
C ALA A 39 -21.28 -11.72 -31.50
N SER A 40 -21.92 -12.22 -30.44
CA SER A 40 -23.04 -13.17 -30.55
C SER A 40 -24.26 -12.53 -31.23
N ALA A 41 -24.60 -11.29 -30.88
CA ALA A 41 -25.68 -10.55 -31.52
C ALA A 41 -25.39 -10.29 -33.01
N GLN A 42 -24.17 -9.90 -33.34
CA GLN A 42 -23.71 -9.73 -34.72
C GLN A 42 -23.78 -11.05 -35.50
N PHE A 43 -23.30 -12.15 -34.93
CA PHE A 43 -23.40 -13.48 -35.54
C PHE A 43 -24.84 -13.88 -35.82
N GLY A 44 -25.77 -13.65 -34.88
CA GLY A 44 -27.18 -13.92 -35.06
C GLY A 44 -27.80 -13.08 -36.17
N SER A 45 -27.58 -11.77 -36.17
CA SER A 45 -28.08 -10.83 -37.18
C SER A 45 -27.59 -11.20 -38.59
N VAL A 46 -26.29 -11.41 -38.75
CA VAL A 46 -25.68 -11.77 -40.04
C VAL A 46 -26.13 -13.15 -40.50
N SER A 47 -26.32 -14.11 -39.58
CA SER A 47 -26.83 -15.42 -39.91
C SER A 47 -28.28 -15.38 -40.43
N SER A 48 -29.14 -14.53 -39.82
CA SER A 48 -30.53 -14.32 -40.32
C SER A 48 -30.51 -13.73 -41.73
N GLN A 49 -29.73 -12.65 -41.95
CA GLN A 49 -29.62 -12.02 -43.29
C GLN A 49 -29.11 -12.99 -44.34
N LEU A 50 -28.12 -13.81 -43.99
CA LEU A 50 -27.57 -14.81 -44.91
C LEU A 50 -28.58 -15.93 -45.21
N GLY A 51 -29.38 -16.33 -44.19
CA GLY A 51 -30.44 -17.32 -44.35
C GLY A 51 -31.58 -16.88 -45.25
N GLU A 52 -31.94 -15.62 -45.20
CA GLU A 52 -32.92 -14.98 -46.07
C GLU A 52 -32.45 -14.93 -47.53
N GLN A 53 -31.16 -14.74 -47.78
CA GLN A 53 -30.60 -14.66 -49.12
C GLN A 53 -30.25 -16.03 -49.69
N ASN A 54 -29.68 -16.92 -48.92
CA ASN A 54 -29.27 -18.26 -49.38
C ASN A 54 -29.06 -19.23 -48.19
N ALA A 55 -30.00 -20.14 -47.95
CA ALA A 55 -29.90 -21.13 -46.89
C ALA A 55 -28.69 -22.10 -47.05
N ASN A 56 -28.19 -22.32 -48.25
CA ASN A 56 -27.02 -23.15 -48.47
C ASN A 56 -25.72 -22.44 -48.05
N ALA A 57 -25.65 -21.11 -48.07
CA ALA A 57 -24.51 -20.36 -47.57
C ALA A 57 -24.35 -20.48 -46.06
N LEU A 58 -25.43 -20.78 -45.31
CA LEU A 58 -25.36 -21.08 -43.89
C LEU A 58 -24.63 -22.38 -43.55
N LYS A 59 -24.58 -23.32 -44.48
CA LYS A 59 -23.89 -24.61 -44.30
C LYS A 59 -22.37 -24.49 -44.47
N TYR A 60 -21.90 -23.38 -44.96
CA TYR A 60 -20.46 -23.12 -45.07
C TYR A 60 -19.85 -23.06 -43.66
N SER A 61 -19.00 -23.99 -43.31
CA SER A 61 -18.34 -24.07 -42.00
C SER A 61 -16.84 -23.92 -42.16
N MET A 62 -16.25 -22.98 -41.42
CA MET A 62 -14.81 -22.82 -41.29
C MET A 62 -14.27 -23.37 -39.96
N SER A 63 -15.08 -24.12 -39.22
CA SER A 63 -14.65 -24.66 -37.93
C SER A 63 -13.40 -25.54 -38.00
N ASP A 64 -13.12 -26.07 -39.17
CA ASP A 64 -12.03 -27.02 -39.42
C ASP A 64 -10.81 -26.34 -40.09
N ASN A 65 -10.74 -25.02 -40.19
CA ASN A 65 -9.55 -24.33 -40.68
C ASN A 65 -8.51 -24.22 -39.55
N ASP A 66 -7.47 -25.07 -39.64
CA ASP A 66 -6.40 -25.13 -38.63
C ASP A 66 -5.65 -23.80 -38.47
N VAL A 67 -5.52 -23.02 -39.54
CA VAL A 67 -4.84 -21.71 -39.51
C VAL A 67 -5.63 -20.72 -38.70
N VAL A 68 -6.97 -20.64 -38.90
CA VAL A 68 -7.85 -19.76 -38.11
C VAL A 68 -7.86 -20.19 -36.65
N THR A 69 -7.88 -21.49 -36.37
CA THR A 69 -7.82 -22.02 -35.00
C THR A 69 -6.50 -21.69 -34.33
N ALA A 70 -5.36 -21.83 -35.01
CA ALA A 70 -4.05 -21.46 -34.51
C ALA A 70 -3.94 -19.95 -34.21
N LEU A 71 -4.47 -19.11 -35.13
CA LEU A 71 -4.51 -17.65 -34.92
C LEU A 71 -5.39 -17.24 -33.74
N ARG A 72 -6.56 -17.86 -33.56
CA ARG A 72 -7.43 -17.65 -32.37
C ARG A 72 -6.68 -17.93 -31.05
N ASN A 73 -5.99 -19.07 -30.99
CA ASN A 73 -5.22 -19.44 -29.80
C ASN A 73 -4.10 -18.41 -29.49
N LYS A 74 -3.42 -17.92 -30.56
CA LYS A 74 -2.43 -16.85 -30.39
C LYS A 74 -3.04 -15.54 -29.91
N ILE A 75 -4.24 -15.17 -30.37
CA ILE A 75 -4.96 -13.98 -29.91
C ILE A 75 -5.30 -14.13 -28.43
N VAL A 76 -5.88 -15.25 -28.01
CA VAL A 76 -6.19 -15.52 -26.59
C VAL A 76 -4.95 -15.41 -25.72
N ALA A 77 -3.87 -16.06 -26.12
CA ALA A 77 -2.60 -15.99 -25.37
C ALA A 77 -2.07 -14.54 -25.26
N LYS A 78 -2.17 -13.76 -26.35
CA LYS A 78 -1.72 -12.37 -26.36
C LYS A 78 -2.63 -11.44 -25.56
N GLU A 79 -3.93 -11.67 -25.54
CA GLU A 79 -4.87 -10.93 -24.66
C GLU A 79 -4.57 -11.19 -23.18
N VAL A 80 -4.34 -12.45 -22.80
CA VAL A 80 -3.96 -12.81 -21.42
C VAL A 80 -2.62 -12.19 -21.03
N GLU A 81 -1.64 -12.19 -21.94
CA GLU A 81 -0.36 -11.50 -21.74
C GLU A 81 -0.56 -10.01 -21.50
N LEU A 82 -1.38 -9.36 -22.33
CA LEU A 82 -1.71 -7.94 -22.19
C LEU A 82 -2.38 -7.63 -20.84
N VAL A 83 -3.29 -8.48 -20.37
CA VAL A 83 -3.90 -8.35 -19.03
C VAL A 83 -2.84 -8.41 -17.94
N LYS A 84 -1.88 -9.33 -18.03
CA LYS A 84 -0.76 -9.43 -17.07
C LYS A 84 0.16 -8.21 -17.11
N LEU A 85 0.50 -7.72 -18.31
CA LEU A 85 1.34 -6.54 -18.48
C LEU A 85 0.68 -5.29 -17.89
N ARG A 86 -0.62 -5.09 -18.07
CA ARG A 86 -1.38 -3.96 -17.51
C ARG A 86 -1.47 -3.94 -15.99
N GLN A 87 -1.17 -5.03 -15.31
CA GLN A 87 -1.06 -5.07 -13.86
C GLN A 87 0.29 -4.58 -13.35
N LEU A 88 1.31 -4.62 -14.20
CA LEU A 88 2.68 -4.26 -13.85
C LEU A 88 3.08 -2.90 -14.41
N TYR A 89 2.47 -2.48 -15.52
CA TYR A 89 2.89 -1.33 -16.31
C TYR A 89 1.70 -0.46 -16.72
N THR A 90 1.98 0.80 -17.00
CA THR A 90 0.99 1.74 -17.56
C THR A 90 0.72 1.48 -19.04
N GLU A 91 -0.35 2.10 -19.57
CA GLU A 91 -0.73 1.95 -20.99
C GLU A 91 0.32 2.48 -21.99
N GLU A 92 1.22 3.37 -21.52
CA GLU A 92 2.30 3.98 -22.31
C GLU A 92 3.60 3.13 -22.30
N HIS A 93 3.64 2.06 -21.51
CA HIS A 93 4.85 1.23 -21.43
C HIS A 93 5.12 0.52 -22.77
N PRO A 94 6.39 0.44 -23.22
CA PRO A 94 6.73 -0.17 -24.51
C PRO A 94 6.19 -1.60 -24.68
N ASP A 95 6.24 -2.42 -23.64
CA ASP A 95 5.76 -3.81 -23.69
C ASP A 95 4.24 -3.89 -23.87
N VAL A 96 3.48 -2.98 -23.23
CA VAL A 96 2.02 -2.88 -23.39
C VAL A 96 1.68 -2.44 -24.81
N ILE A 97 2.39 -1.44 -25.34
CA ILE A 97 2.20 -0.96 -26.71
C ILE A 97 2.53 -2.07 -27.73
N THR A 98 3.64 -2.78 -27.52
CA THR A 98 4.05 -3.89 -28.39
C THR A 98 3.01 -5.01 -28.40
N ALA A 99 2.55 -5.45 -27.22
CA ALA A 99 1.52 -6.48 -27.10
C ALA A 99 0.20 -6.07 -27.78
N LYS A 100 -0.21 -4.79 -27.67
CA LYS A 100 -1.39 -4.26 -28.39
C LYS A 100 -1.23 -4.32 -29.90
N ASN A 101 -0.07 -3.90 -30.41
CA ASN A 101 0.20 -3.90 -31.86
C ASN A 101 0.24 -5.33 -32.40
N GLU A 102 0.83 -6.27 -31.66
CA GLU A 102 0.84 -7.69 -32.04
C GLU A 102 -0.57 -8.27 -32.02
N LEU A 103 -1.39 -7.95 -31.00
CA LEU A 103 -2.79 -8.36 -30.92
C LEU A 103 -3.59 -7.84 -32.12
N GLN A 104 -3.43 -6.57 -32.47
CA GLN A 104 -4.07 -5.97 -33.65
C GLN A 104 -3.63 -6.66 -34.95
N SER A 105 -2.34 -6.95 -35.10
CA SER A 105 -1.82 -7.67 -36.24
C SER A 105 -2.40 -9.09 -36.35
N LEU A 106 -2.50 -9.82 -35.26
CA LEU A 106 -3.11 -11.15 -35.23
C LEU A 106 -4.62 -11.10 -35.58
N GLN A 107 -5.35 -10.10 -35.11
CA GLN A 107 -6.76 -9.89 -35.47
C GLN A 107 -6.91 -9.61 -36.98
N GLN A 108 -6.02 -8.79 -37.55
CA GLN A 108 -6.00 -8.54 -39.01
C GLN A 108 -5.70 -9.82 -39.77
N ASN A 109 -4.70 -10.61 -39.37
CA ASN A 109 -4.35 -11.87 -40.02
C ASN A 109 -5.53 -12.87 -40.00
N VAL A 110 -6.32 -12.92 -38.91
CA VAL A 110 -7.56 -13.73 -38.89
C VAL A 110 -8.56 -13.23 -39.91
N SER A 111 -8.76 -11.91 -40.01
CA SER A 111 -9.70 -11.31 -40.96
C SER A 111 -9.30 -11.66 -42.42
N ASP A 112 -8.02 -11.53 -42.74
CA ASP A 112 -7.48 -11.80 -44.05
C ASP A 112 -7.55 -13.30 -44.42
N GLU A 113 -7.24 -14.19 -43.45
CA GLU A 113 -7.37 -15.63 -43.63
C GLU A 113 -8.82 -16.05 -43.87
N VAL A 114 -9.77 -15.49 -43.08
CA VAL A 114 -11.20 -15.73 -43.28
C VAL A 114 -11.65 -15.26 -44.66
N ALA A 115 -11.26 -14.06 -45.09
CA ALA A 115 -11.59 -13.53 -46.40
C ALA A 115 -11.05 -14.41 -47.52
N THR A 116 -9.80 -14.88 -47.39
CA THR A 116 -9.14 -15.78 -48.35
C THR A 116 -9.84 -17.14 -48.41
N ALA A 117 -10.18 -17.71 -47.27
CA ALA A 117 -10.86 -18.99 -47.19
C ALA A 117 -12.27 -18.94 -47.80
N VAL A 118 -12.99 -17.83 -47.59
CA VAL A 118 -14.30 -17.60 -48.20
C VAL A 118 -14.18 -17.44 -49.72
N ALA A 119 -13.17 -16.72 -50.21
CA ALA A 119 -12.95 -16.54 -51.63
C ALA A 119 -12.53 -17.87 -52.35
N SER A 120 -11.87 -18.75 -51.61
CA SER A 120 -11.40 -20.08 -52.13
C SER A 120 -12.49 -21.15 -52.02
N GLY A 121 -13.62 -20.86 -51.40
CA GLY A 121 -14.69 -21.83 -51.10
C GLY A 121 -15.38 -22.36 -52.37
N VAL A 122 -15.80 -23.61 -52.28
CA VAL A 122 -16.42 -24.37 -53.39
C VAL A 122 -17.84 -23.89 -53.76
N VAL A 123 -18.46 -23.08 -52.89
CA VAL A 123 -19.83 -22.60 -53.11
C VAL A 123 -19.78 -21.25 -53.84
N PRO A 124 -20.40 -21.13 -55.01
CA PRO A 124 -20.46 -19.87 -55.75
C PRO A 124 -21.34 -18.88 -54.98
N LEU A 125 -20.72 -17.97 -54.29
CA LEU A 125 -21.37 -16.88 -53.58
C LEU A 125 -21.32 -15.58 -54.41
N ASN A 126 -22.41 -14.82 -54.40
CA ASN A 126 -22.33 -13.46 -54.93
C ASN A 126 -21.54 -12.56 -53.93
N SER A 127 -21.14 -11.36 -54.36
CA SER A 127 -20.33 -10.47 -53.54
C SER A 127 -20.96 -10.15 -52.17
N THR A 128 -22.30 -9.98 -52.10
CA THR A 128 -23.03 -9.72 -50.89
C THR A 128 -23.04 -10.93 -49.94
N GLN A 129 -23.27 -12.11 -50.50
CA GLN A 129 -23.23 -13.37 -49.73
C GLN A 129 -21.83 -13.65 -49.20
N GLY A 130 -20.78 -13.44 -50.03
CA GLY A 130 -19.38 -13.55 -49.60
C GLY A 130 -19.06 -12.61 -48.43
N SER A 131 -19.51 -11.36 -48.51
CA SER A 131 -19.34 -10.39 -47.41
C SER A 131 -20.07 -10.81 -46.11
N LEU A 132 -21.31 -11.28 -46.20
CA LEU A 132 -22.08 -11.77 -45.06
C LEU A 132 -21.44 -13.01 -44.43
N VAL A 133 -20.95 -13.96 -45.24
CA VAL A 133 -20.20 -15.12 -44.75
C VAL A 133 -18.94 -14.69 -44.02
N THR A 134 -18.16 -13.76 -44.56
CA THR A 134 -16.95 -13.22 -43.91
C THR A 134 -17.30 -12.57 -42.57
N GLN A 135 -18.32 -11.68 -42.52
CA GLN A 135 -18.77 -11.03 -41.28
C GLN A 135 -19.26 -12.04 -40.22
N ARG A 136 -19.99 -13.08 -40.64
CA ARG A 136 -20.42 -14.16 -39.75
C ARG A 136 -19.24 -14.88 -39.10
N TYR A 137 -18.17 -15.17 -39.87
CA TYR A 137 -16.99 -15.82 -39.33
C TYR A 137 -16.15 -14.92 -38.45
N GLN A 138 -16.05 -13.63 -38.81
CA GLN A 138 -15.41 -12.65 -37.93
C GLN A 138 -16.15 -12.56 -36.57
N ALA A 139 -17.47 -12.50 -36.60
CA ALA A 139 -18.30 -12.49 -35.36
C ALA A 139 -18.15 -13.79 -34.56
N ALA A 140 -18.17 -14.98 -35.24
CA ALA A 140 -17.95 -16.27 -34.58
C ALA A 140 -16.55 -16.34 -33.93
N THR A 141 -15.53 -15.83 -34.61
CA THR A 141 -14.14 -15.79 -34.13
C THR A 141 -14.05 -14.84 -32.90
N ALA A 142 -14.59 -13.62 -33.00
CA ALA A 142 -14.59 -12.67 -31.90
C ALA A 142 -15.32 -13.23 -30.66
N MET A 143 -16.48 -13.90 -30.86
CA MET A 143 -17.20 -14.57 -29.77
C MET A 143 -16.37 -15.68 -29.11
N ALA A 144 -15.70 -16.52 -29.92
CA ALA A 144 -14.89 -17.62 -29.42
C ALA A 144 -13.64 -17.13 -28.67
N VAL A 145 -12.98 -16.09 -29.19
CA VAL A 145 -11.83 -15.44 -28.54
C VAL A 145 -12.26 -14.82 -27.22
N ALA A 146 -13.29 -13.96 -27.21
CA ALA A 146 -13.75 -13.30 -26.00
C ALA A 146 -14.13 -14.31 -24.90
N LYS A 147 -14.81 -15.40 -25.27
CA LYS A 147 -15.16 -16.49 -24.35
C LYS A 147 -13.92 -17.19 -23.78
N ALA A 148 -12.94 -17.49 -24.61
CA ALA A 148 -11.72 -18.18 -24.17
C ALA A 148 -10.85 -17.24 -23.31
N SER A 149 -10.68 -15.98 -23.72
CA SER A 149 -9.95 -14.99 -22.94
C SER A 149 -10.61 -14.74 -21.57
N ALA A 150 -11.94 -14.66 -21.51
CA ALA A 150 -12.66 -14.52 -20.23
C ALA A 150 -12.42 -15.74 -19.31
N ALA A 151 -12.40 -16.97 -19.87
CA ALA A 151 -12.12 -18.16 -19.08
C ALA A 151 -10.69 -18.16 -18.50
N GLU A 152 -9.69 -17.76 -19.30
CA GLU A 152 -8.30 -17.65 -18.86
C GLU A 152 -8.11 -16.54 -17.80
N VAL A 153 -8.73 -15.36 -17.99
CA VAL A 153 -8.66 -14.28 -17.01
C VAL A 153 -9.37 -14.71 -15.70
N LYS A 154 -10.47 -15.46 -15.79
CA LYS A 154 -11.14 -16.02 -14.61
C LYS A 154 -10.27 -17.03 -13.86
N ALA A 155 -9.48 -17.83 -14.56
CA ALA A 155 -8.50 -18.71 -13.93
C ALA A 155 -7.41 -17.92 -13.20
N LEU A 156 -6.92 -16.80 -13.78
CA LEU A 156 -6.00 -15.88 -13.10
C LEU A 156 -6.63 -15.22 -11.86
N GLN A 157 -7.90 -14.86 -11.91
CA GLN A 157 -8.64 -14.34 -10.77
C GLN A 157 -8.73 -15.39 -9.65
N GLN A 158 -9.09 -16.63 -9.96
CA GLN A 158 -9.15 -17.71 -8.97
C GLN A 158 -7.78 -17.97 -8.32
N GLN A 159 -6.70 -17.87 -9.09
CA GLN A 159 -5.35 -17.96 -8.53
C GLN A 159 -5.08 -16.78 -7.58
N ALA A 160 -5.46 -15.56 -7.95
CA ALA A 160 -5.29 -14.38 -7.11
C ALA A 160 -6.15 -14.45 -5.83
N ASP A 161 -7.34 -15.04 -5.88
CA ASP A 161 -8.18 -15.31 -4.70
C ASP A 161 -7.46 -16.25 -3.72
N SER A 162 -6.89 -17.34 -4.23
CA SER A 162 -6.11 -18.28 -3.42
C SER A 162 -4.87 -17.65 -2.81
N ASP A 163 -4.16 -16.84 -3.59
CA ASP A 163 -2.98 -16.10 -3.11
C ASP A 163 -3.37 -15.08 -2.02
N MET A 164 -4.56 -14.48 -2.11
CA MET A 164 -5.10 -13.56 -1.11
C MET A 164 -5.47 -14.26 0.19
N GLU A 165 -6.08 -15.45 0.14
CA GLU A 165 -6.37 -16.26 1.32
C GLU A 165 -5.07 -16.63 2.05
N GLN A 166 -4.05 -17.06 1.32
CA GLN A 166 -2.75 -17.37 1.87
C GLN A 166 -2.09 -16.13 2.49
N LEU A 167 -2.14 -14.98 1.80
CA LEU A 167 -1.61 -13.72 2.34
C LEU A 167 -2.31 -13.32 3.64
N ALA A 168 -3.63 -13.52 3.76
CA ALA A 168 -4.38 -13.21 4.97
C ALA A 168 -3.92 -14.06 6.16
N ASP A 169 -3.70 -15.36 5.98
CA ASP A 169 -3.19 -16.25 7.01
C ASP A 169 -1.77 -15.89 7.43
N ASP A 170 -0.90 -15.63 6.46
CA ASP A 170 0.50 -15.22 6.70
C ASP A 170 0.57 -13.84 7.37
N ALA A 171 -0.31 -12.90 7.00
CA ALA A 171 -0.42 -11.60 7.64
C ALA A 171 -0.84 -11.68 9.11
N LEU A 172 -1.78 -12.57 9.44
CA LEU A 172 -2.17 -12.81 10.84
C LEU A 172 -1.00 -13.37 11.66
N GLY A 173 -0.20 -14.26 11.09
CA GLY A 173 1.03 -14.78 11.70
C GLY A 173 2.04 -13.65 11.95
N TYR A 174 2.26 -12.80 10.95
CA TYR A 174 3.14 -11.64 11.03
C TYR A 174 2.72 -10.66 12.13
N LEU A 175 1.43 -10.25 12.15
CA LEU A 175 0.89 -9.31 13.14
C LEU A 175 0.98 -9.84 14.57
N LYS A 176 0.78 -11.14 14.79
CA LYS A 176 0.99 -11.77 16.11
C LYS A 176 2.45 -11.64 16.57
N LEU A 177 3.39 -11.96 15.68
CA LEU A 177 4.82 -11.88 15.99
C LEU A 177 5.27 -10.43 16.20
N GLU A 178 4.78 -9.48 15.42
CA GLU A 178 5.07 -8.06 15.57
C GLU A 178 4.56 -7.54 16.93
N ARG A 179 3.31 -7.85 17.28
CA ARG A 179 2.74 -7.52 18.59
C ARG A 179 3.56 -8.08 19.73
N ASP A 180 3.93 -9.37 19.64
CA ASP A 180 4.71 -10.04 20.71
C ASP A 180 6.13 -9.45 20.82
N ALA A 181 6.74 -9.08 19.70
CA ALA A 181 8.02 -8.37 19.69
C ALA A 181 7.91 -6.99 20.34
N LYS A 182 6.85 -6.23 20.01
CA LYS A 182 6.59 -4.90 20.59
C LYS A 182 6.36 -4.97 22.10
N ILE A 183 5.54 -5.91 22.57
CA ILE A 183 5.33 -6.14 24.01
C ILE A 183 6.65 -6.47 24.70
N LYS A 184 7.48 -7.36 24.12
CA LYS A 184 8.80 -7.70 24.68
C LYS A 184 9.74 -6.49 24.73
N GLN A 185 9.72 -5.63 23.72
CA GLN A 185 10.51 -4.39 23.71
C GLN A 185 10.05 -3.42 24.81
N GLU A 186 8.73 -3.23 24.98
CA GLU A 186 8.18 -2.37 26.03
C GLU A 186 8.53 -2.91 27.44
N VAL A 187 8.37 -4.23 27.65
CA VAL A 187 8.76 -4.87 28.93
C VAL A 187 10.25 -4.73 29.18
N HIS A 188 11.09 -4.93 28.15
CA HIS A 188 12.54 -4.76 28.28
C HIS A 188 12.90 -3.33 28.65
N ALA A 189 12.31 -2.33 27.97
CA ALA A 189 12.55 -0.92 28.27
C ALA A 189 12.13 -0.55 29.70
N GLU A 190 10.98 -1.07 30.17
CA GLU A 190 10.52 -0.85 31.56
C GLU A 190 11.44 -1.54 32.59
N LEU A 191 11.89 -2.77 32.31
CA LEU A 191 12.85 -3.45 33.18
C LEU A 191 14.19 -2.70 33.27
N VAL A 192 14.71 -2.19 32.14
CA VAL A 192 15.93 -1.38 32.12
C VAL A 192 15.75 -0.14 33.00
N LYS A 193 14.63 0.56 32.87
CA LYS A 193 14.31 1.74 33.66
C LYS A 193 14.20 1.41 35.16
N GLN A 194 13.58 0.27 35.53
CA GLN A 194 13.50 -0.19 36.92
C GLN A 194 14.88 -0.52 37.49
N VAL A 195 15.74 -1.20 36.70
CA VAL A 195 17.12 -1.51 37.11
C VAL A 195 17.92 -0.22 37.32
N GLU A 196 17.79 0.78 36.44
CA GLU A 196 18.46 2.07 36.61
C GLU A 196 17.94 2.81 37.86
N THR A 197 16.62 2.80 38.09
CA THR A 197 16.02 3.39 39.29
C THR A 197 16.52 2.70 40.55
N ALA A 198 16.57 1.37 40.57
CA ALA A 198 17.08 0.60 41.70
C ALA A 198 18.58 0.88 41.96
N LYS A 199 19.40 1.02 40.90
CA LYS A 199 20.81 1.43 41.05
C LYS A 199 20.97 2.83 41.65
N ILE A 200 20.12 3.79 41.22
CA ILE A 200 20.11 5.13 41.78
C ILE A 200 19.74 5.09 43.26
N GLN A 201 18.69 4.33 43.62
CA GLN A 201 18.29 4.15 45.01
C GLN A 201 19.41 3.51 45.85
N GLN A 202 20.05 2.46 45.34
CA GLN A 202 21.18 1.82 46.00
C GLN A 202 22.37 2.79 46.18
N ALA A 203 22.64 3.63 45.17
CA ALA A 203 23.70 4.64 45.23
C ALA A 203 23.34 5.73 46.28
N MET A 204 22.07 6.07 46.41
CA MET A 204 21.60 7.04 47.43
C MET A 204 21.63 6.43 48.84
N GLU A 205 21.30 5.15 49.04
CA GLU A 205 21.42 4.47 50.33
C GLU A 205 22.88 4.26 50.74
N SER A 206 23.79 4.09 49.79
CA SER A 206 25.23 3.93 50.07
C SER A 206 25.95 5.28 50.28
N MET A 207 25.29 6.41 50.11
CA MET A 207 25.79 7.69 50.64
C MET A 207 25.63 7.68 52.15
N ASP A 208 26.60 7.01 52.81
CA ASP A 208 26.85 7.20 54.23
C ASP A 208 26.86 8.72 54.51
N ILE A 209 25.88 9.19 55.26
CA ILE A 209 25.93 10.55 55.79
C ILE A 209 27.10 10.53 56.77
N GLN A 210 28.30 10.80 56.28
CA GLN A 210 29.47 10.98 57.11
C GLN A 210 29.19 12.28 57.88
N VAL A 211 28.86 12.12 59.19
CA VAL A 211 28.79 13.25 60.10
C VAL A 211 30.20 13.82 60.23
N LEU A 212 30.52 14.78 59.38
CA LEU A 212 31.83 15.44 59.33
C LEU A 212 32.10 16.25 60.60
N ASP A 213 31.10 16.66 61.34
CA ASP A 213 31.26 17.40 62.60
C ASP A 213 30.11 17.07 63.55
N PRO A 214 30.36 16.26 64.61
CA PRO A 214 29.36 16.03 65.64
C PRO A 214 29.06 17.35 66.35
N ALA A 215 27.81 17.67 66.50
CA ALA A 215 27.37 18.85 67.19
C ALA A 215 28.02 18.93 68.56
N SER A 216 29.05 19.77 68.74
CA SER A 216 29.67 20.05 70.03
C SER A 216 28.86 21.06 70.79
N MET A 217 28.64 20.80 72.10
CA MET A 217 28.01 21.80 72.96
C MET A 217 28.79 23.10 72.93
N PRO A 218 28.10 24.26 72.82
CA PRO A 218 28.80 25.54 72.84
C PRO A 218 29.52 25.71 74.20
N LYS A 219 30.79 26.04 74.17
CA LYS A 219 31.57 26.34 75.42
C LYS A 219 30.95 27.56 76.05
N GLU A 220 30.58 27.44 77.33
CA GLU A 220 29.92 28.52 78.15
C GLU A 220 30.74 29.83 78.12
N ASP A 221 32.06 29.75 77.93
CA ASP A 221 32.97 30.91 77.99
C ASP A 221 33.02 31.75 76.73
N LYS A 222 32.33 31.40 75.68
CA LYS A 222 32.34 32.20 74.40
C LYS A 222 30.92 32.30 73.84
N PRO A 223 30.05 33.09 74.43
CA PRO A 223 28.71 33.30 73.92
C PRO A 223 28.79 34.00 72.58
N THR A 224 28.24 33.38 71.55
CA THR A 224 28.10 33.92 70.20
C THR A 224 27.00 34.99 70.11
N GLY A 225 26.42 35.31 71.19
CA GLY A 225 25.32 36.30 71.35
C GLY A 225 25.82 37.75 71.45
N PRO A 226 24.96 38.73 71.39
CA PRO A 226 25.28 40.06 70.98
C PRO A 226 26.41 40.66 71.86
N ARG A 227 27.48 41.12 71.22
CA ARG A 227 28.63 41.72 71.89
C ARG A 227 28.18 42.98 72.62
N LYS A 228 27.78 42.85 73.90
CA LYS A 228 27.24 43.93 74.75
C LYS A 228 28.10 45.20 74.76
N LYS A 229 29.42 45.02 74.75
CA LYS A 229 30.39 46.15 74.65
C LYS A 229 30.28 46.90 73.30
N LEU A 230 29.99 46.20 72.15
CA LEU A 230 29.86 46.83 70.85
C LEU A 230 28.53 47.59 70.74
N ILE A 231 27.46 47.04 71.29
CA ILE A 231 26.15 47.73 71.35
C ILE A 231 26.24 48.99 72.25
N ALA A 232 26.92 48.93 73.41
CA ALA A 232 27.14 50.07 74.27
C ALA A 232 27.97 51.14 73.57
N ALA A 233 29.01 50.78 72.85
CA ALA A 233 29.85 51.73 72.07
C ALA A 233 29.03 52.46 71.00
N ILE A 234 28.21 51.69 70.22
CA ILE A 234 27.35 52.28 69.20
C ILE A 234 26.31 53.21 69.82
N GLY A 235 25.71 52.82 70.93
CA GLY A 235 24.76 53.67 71.68
C GLY A 235 25.36 54.97 72.16
N LEU A 236 26.60 54.92 72.64
CA LEU A 236 27.33 56.12 73.13
C LEU A 236 27.62 57.08 71.96
N VAL A 237 28.06 56.58 70.83
CA VAL A 237 28.33 57.41 69.63
C VAL A 237 27.05 58.09 69.15
N ILE A 238 25.95 57.35 69.05
CA ILE A 238 24.68 57.93 68.61
C ILE A 238 24.18 58.98 69.64
N GLY A 239 24.28 58.68 70.93
CA GLY A 239 23.91 59.62 71.96
C GLY A 239 24.72 60.94 71.93
N CYS A 240 26.04 60.85 71.68
CA CYS A 240 26.89 62.03 71.51
C CYS A 240 26.51 62.85 70.26
N MET A 241 26.20 62.18 69.16
CA MET A 241 25.81 62.88 67.90
C MET A 241 24.47 63.62 68.08
N ILE A 242 23.51 63.00 68.74
CA ILE A 242 22.21 63.65 69.05
C ILE A 242 22.38 64.85 70.01
N SER A 243 23.23 64.72 71.03
CA SER A 243 23.53 65.79 72.01
C SER A 243 24.21 66.97 71.37
N LEU A 244 25.24 66.73 70.51
CA LEU A 244 25.90 67.80 69.77
C LEU A 244 24.96 68.47 68.76
N GLY A 245 24.15 67.70 68.05
CA GLY A 245 23.12 68.24 67.14
C GLY A 245 22.12 69.15 67.85
N TYR A 246 21.66 68.68 68.97
CA TYR A 246 20.75 69.48 69.82
C TYR A 246 21.40 70.77 70.32
N SER A 247 22.62 70.71 70.80
CA SER A 247 23.39 71.90 71.25
C SER A 247 23.58 72.93 70.15
N LEU A 248 23.91 72.47 68.90
CA LEU A 248 24.04 73.32 67.72
C LEU A 248 22.73 74.04 67.35
N ILE A 249 21.60 73.30 67.45
CA ILE A 249 20.29 73.87 67.15
C ILE A 249 19.91 74.98 68.19
N ILE A 250 20.20 74.75 69.43
CA ILE A 250 19.96 75.77 70.48
C ILE A 250 20.86 76.98 70.31
N TYR A 251 22.15 76.74 70.04
CA TYR A 251 23.12 77.85 69.80
C TYR A 251 22.68 78.70 68.59
N LYS A 252 22.18 78.12 67.55
CA LYS A 252 21.72 78.86 66.37
C LYS A 252 20.39 79.57 66.56
N ARG A 253 19.64 79.22 67.61
CA ARG A 253 18.37 79.84 67.94
C ARG A 253 18.50 81.05 68.87
N GLU A 254 19.65 81.17 69.60
CA GLU A 254 19.94 82.28 70.50
C GLU A 254 20.90 83.35 69.84
N SER A 255 21.37 83.10 68.68
CA SER A 255 22.16 84.07 67.87
C SER A 255 21.25 84.61 66.72
#